data_27fe004af3411a4998c4ecb5ffd4c950
#
_entry.id   27fe004af3411a4998c4ecb5ffd4c950
#
_cell.length_a   1.000
_cell.length_b   1.000
_cell.length_c   1.000
_cell.angle_alpha   90.00
_cell.angle_beta   90.00
_cell.angle_gamma   90.00
#
_symmetry.space_group_name_H-M   'P 1'
#
loop_
_entity.id
_entity.type
_entity.pdbx_description
1 polymer ?
#
loop_
_entity_poly.entity_id
_entity_poly.type
_entity_poly.pdbx_seq_one_letter_code
_entity_poly.pdbx_strand_id
1 'polypeptide(L)'
;MPELPEVETVKNILEPLIVNKTIDHVDVFYDRLVQSDLNEFKEKLKGKTFLSLSRYGKFLFFHLSDNLVIISHLRMEGKYRYTKEDNPRIKATSALFHLTDGSYLAYDDTRKFGLMYLSDEDNYKKVPMIAKLGIEANKIKDSDLLLISKKLNKKKPIKDLLLDQTILCGIGNIYADEILYQCKLNPLTKGTDLTEQDIKNIQKYALITLDKAIKLGGSTIHSFHPSEGVDGRFQEELLAYGRVGETCPNCGTIFHKIFVSGRGTTFCPNCQINHELEKAIGITGPIGSGKSTILNHLKEKGYNTYSCDDMVHELYRDPLHKSKISKILHHPFDIDNPALVKQTREIMIKDSNIKKQVENYIYPVLEEKLLQILDKNDKVAIEAPTLFKAHIEYLFKKILVIEISEEQQIKNLKNRNDNIKLSKSLNKDYSFINSDKIKIIKATGDFDSLFEQVDKALID
;
A
#
# COMPACT_ATOMS: atom_id res chain seq x y z
N MET A 1 8.74 1.95 -8.55
CA MET A 1 9.44 0.77 -9.15
C MET A 1 8.71 0.42 -10.43
N PRO A 2 9.41 0.37 -11.56
CA PRO A 2 8.81 -0.07 -12.81
C PRO A 2 8.15 -1.46 -12.66
N GLU A 3 6.90 -1.56 -13.10
CA GLU A 3 6.12 -2.78 -13.14
C GLU A 3 6.06 -3.27 -14.60
N LEU A 4 5.28 -4.28 -14.90
CA LEU A 4 5.23 -4.87 -16.25
C LEU A 4 4.98 -3.83 -17.36
N PRO A 5 4.01 -2.89 -17.27
CA PRO A 5 3.76 -1.93 -18.33
C PRO A 5 4.95 -0.97 -18.57
N GLU A 6 5.60 -0.50 -17.50
CA GLU A 6 6.76 0.39 -17.62
C GLU A 6 7.93 -0.33 -18.29
N VAL A 7 8.19 -1.60 -17.93
CA VAL A 7 9.26 -2.38 -18.55
C VAL A 7 8.97 -2.69 -20.02
N GLU A 8 7.71 -2.97 -20.38
CA GLU A 8 7.30 -3.13 -21.77
C GLU A 8 7.51 -1.84 -22.57
N THR A 9 7.18 -0.70 -21.98
CA THR A 9 7.41 0.61 -22.60
C THR A 9 8.88 0.88 -22.83
N VAL A 10 9.75 0.60 -21.85
CA VAL A 10 11.21 0.71 -22.00
C VAL A 10 11.70 -0.18 -23.15
N LYS A 11 11.24 -1.44 -23.21
CA LYS A 11 11.58 -2.35 -24.33
C LYS A 11 11.19 -1.74 -25.68
N ASN A 12 9.95 -1.29 -25.81
CA ASN A 12 9.43 -0.76 -27.08
C ASN A 12 10.16 0.51 -27.54
N ILE A 13 10.64 1.34 -26.60
CA ILE A 13 11.44 2.52 -26.91
C ILE A 13 12.87 2.14 -27.33
N LEU A 14 13.50 1.22 -26.60
CA LEU A 14 14.90 0.86 -26.84
C LEU A 14 15.08 0.01 -28.10
N GLU A 15 14.18 -0.93 -28.36
CA GLU A 15 14.34 -1.91 -29.43
C GLU A 15 14.65 -1.28 -30.79
N PRO A 16 13.92 -0.28 -31.32
CA PRO A 16 14.22 0.39 -32.57
C PRO A 16 15.52 1.22 -32.55
N LEU A 17 16.01 1.58 -31.37
CA LEU A 17 17.20 2.42 -31.23
C LEU A 17 18.49 1.61 -31.22
N ILE A 18 18.47 0.37 -30.70
CA ILE A 18 19.68 -0.41 -30.44
C ILE A 18 19.81 -1.70 -31.28
N VAL A 19 18.69 -2.23 -31.81
CA VAL A 19 18.75 -3.43 -32.66
C VAL A 19 19.65 -3.18 -33.88
N ASN A 20 20.47 -4.18 -34.25
CA ASN A 20 21.54 -4.15 -35.25
C ASN A 20 22.74 -3.27 -34.87
N LYS A 21 22.82 -2.75 -33.64
CA LYS A 21 24.04 -2.06 -33.17
C LYS A 21 24.97 -3.03 -32.47
N THR A 22 26.27 -2.83 -32.68
CA THR A 22 27.32 -3.67 -32.12
C THR A 22 28.00 -2.97 -30.96
N ILE A 23 28.23 -3.69 -29.88
CA ILE A 23 28.95 -3.24 -28.70
C ILE A 23 30.44 -3.21 -29.00
N ASP A 24 31.09 -2.06 -28.90
CA ASP A 24 32.54 -1.95 -28.94
C ASP A 24 33.15 -2.41 -27.62
N HIS A 25 32.73 -1.82 -26.52
CA HIS A 25 33.09 -2.22 -25.13
C HIS A 25 32.07 -1.74 -24.13
N VAL A 26 32.19 -2.19 -22.85
CA VAL A 26 31.31 -1.82 -21.76
C VAL A 26 32.13 -1.30 -20.59
N ASP A 27 31.81 -0.07 -20.13
CA ASP A 27 32.27 0.46 -18.88
C ASP A 27 31.24 0.20 -17.78
N VAL A 28 31.67 -0.36 -16.65
CA VAL A 28 30.83 -0.55 -15.47
C VAL A 28 31.41 0.28 -14.34
N PHE A 29 30.61 1.22 -13.83
CA PHE A 29 30.99 2.16 -12.77
C PHE A 29 30.46 1.75 -11.39
N TYR A 30 29.62 0.71 -11.36
CA TYR A 30 29.08 0.11 -10.14
C TYR A 30 29.08 -1.42 -10.28
N ASP A 31 30.09 -2.06 -9.76
CA ASP A 31 30.35 -3.49 -9.96
C ASP A 31 29.19 -4.40 -9.53
N ARG A 32 28.49 -4.02 -8.43
CA ARG A 32 27.34 -4.80 -7.94
C ARG A 32 26.13 -4.81 -8.86
N LEU A 33 26.13 -4.01 -9.93
CA LEU A 33 25.13 -4.08 -10.99
C LEU A 33 25.18 -5.43 -11.69
N VAL A 34 26.39 -5.94 -11.95
CA VAL A 34 26.62 -7.20 -12.66
C VAL A 34 26.66 -8.34 -11.64
N GLN A 35 25.79 -9.32 -11.82
CA GLN A 35 25.62 -10.47 -10.90
C GLN A 35 26.41 -11.71 -11.35
N SER A 36 27.12 -11.62 -12.46
CA SER A 36 28.11 -12.60 -12.99
C SER A 36 29.53 -12.06 -12.79
N ASP A 37 30.55 -12.82 -13.24
CA ASP A 37 31.92 -12.28 -13.24
C ASP A 37 31.98 -11.02 -14.12
N LEU A 38 32.53 -9.95 -13.56
CA LEU A 38 32.55 -8.64 -14.21
C LEU A 38 33.48 -8.60 -15.45
N ASN A 39 34.62 -9.28 -15.37
CA ASN A 39 35.56 -9.32 -16.47
C ASN A 39 34.98 -10.18 -17.60
N GLU A 40 34.42 -11.33 -17.27
CA GLU A 40 33.72 -12.18 -18.23
C GLU A 40 32.58 -11.42 -18.92
N PHE A 41 31.80 -10.64 -18.16
CA PHE A 41 30.71 -9.81 -18.66
C PHE A 41 31.22 -8.82 -19.72
N LYS A 42 32.29 -8.08 -19.42
CA LYS A 42 32.88 -7.09 -20.34
C LYS A 42 33.46 -7.74 -21.59
N GLU A 43 34.28 -8.79 -21.44
CA GLU A 43 34.95 -9.48 -22.53
C GLU A 43 33.97 -10.17 -23.49
N LYS A 44 32.99 -10.88 -22.95
CA LYS A 44 31.98 -11.57 -23.77
C LYS A 44 31.07 -10.63 -24.54
N LEU A 45 30.81 -9.43 -24.04
CA LEU A 45 29.93 -8.46 -24.70
C LEU A 45 30.63 -7.69 -25.82
N LYS A 46 31.97 -7.63 -25.82
CA LYS A 46 32.72 -6.95 -26.84
C LYS A 46 32.48 -7.58 -28.22
N GLY A 47 32.16 -6.75 -29.20
CA GLY A 47 31.87 -7.15 -30.58
C GLY A 47 30.51 -7.83 -30.78
N LYS A 48 29.63 -7.89 -29.75
CA LYS A 48 28.29 -8.49 -29.88
C LYS A 48 27.29 -7.49 -30.41
N THR A 49 26.38 -7.96 -31.23
CA THR A 49 25.31 -7.16 -31.85
C THR A 49 24.00 -7.43 -31.17
N PHE A 50 23.22 -6.37 -30.85
CA PHE A 50 21.85 -6.50 -30.39
C PHE A 50 20.95 -7.02 -31.51
N LEU A 51 20.31 -8.16 -31.29
CA LEU A 51 19.41 -8.81 -32.26
C LEU A 51 17.95 -8.50 -32.03
N SER A 52 17.52 -8.53 -30.75
CA SER A 52 16.15 -8.21 -30.36
C SER A 52 16.07 -7.95 -28.86
N LEU A 53 14.94 -7.41 -28.41
CA LEU A 53 14.59 -7.28 -26.99
C LEU A 53 13.34 -8.08 -26.69
N SER A 54 13.29 -8.71 -25.53
CA SER A 54 12.09 -9.33 -25.01
C SER A 54 11.90 -8.99 -23.53
N ARG A 55 10.73 -9.30 -22.98
CA ARG A 55 10.39 -9.04 -21.59
C ARG A 55 9.62 -10.24 -21.00
N TYR A 56 9.88 -10.55 -19.73
CA TYR A 56 9.05 -11.43 -18.95
C TYR A 56 8.88 -10.89 -17.51
N GLY A 57 7.66 -10.69 -17.06
CA GLY A 57 7.36 -10.01 -15.79
C GLY A 57 7.94 -8.60 -15.75
N LYS A 58 8.91 -8.36 -14.88
CA LYS A 58 9.60 -7.06 -14.72
C LYS A 58 11.05 -7.12 -15.19
N PHE A 59 11.43 -8.19 -15.93
CA PHE A 59 12.75 -8.38 -16.48
C PHE A 59 12.77 -8.04 -17.97
N LEU A 60 13.84 -7.36 -18.39
CA LEU A 60 14.16 -7.04 -19.76
C LEU A 60 15.29 -7.95 -20.22
N PHE A 61 15.20 -8.50 -21.42
CA PHE A 61 16.20 -9.37 -22.02
C PHE A 61 16.70 -8.74 -23.30
N PHE A 62 18.02 -8.58 -23.40
CA PHE A 62 18.70 -8.17 -24.63
C PHE A 62 19.31 -9.42 -25.25
N HIS A 63 18.77 -9.84 -26.37
CA HIS A 63 19.26 -10.96 -27.16
C HIS A 63 20.38 -10.47 -28.07
N LEU A 64 21.54 -11.11 -27.98
CA LEU A 64 22.75 -10.71 -28.69
C LEU A 64 23.20 -11.80 -29.65
N SER A 65 24.13 -11.42 -30.59
CA SER A 65 24.83 -12.40 -31.41
C SER A 65 25.57 -13.42 -30.53
N ASP A 66 25.94 -14.56 -31.15
CA ASP A 66 26.67 -15.65 -30.50
C ASP A 66 25.97 -16.24 -29.29
N ASN A 67 24.63 -16.34 -29.37
CA ASN A 67 23.79 -17.01 -28.37
C ASN A 67 23.81 -16.37 -26.97
N LEU A 68 24.16 -15.09 -26.85
CA LEU A 68 24.22 -14.40 -25.56
C LEU A 68 22.95 -13.63 -25.24
N VAL A 69 22.62 -13.55 -23.94
CA VAL A 69 21.49 -12.77 -23.42
C VAL A 69 21.91 -11.98 -22.19
N ILE A 70 21.67 -10.66 -22.19
CA ILE A 70 21.72 -9.85 -20.97
C ILE A 70 20.33 -9.85 -20.35
N ILE A 71 20.22 -10.30 -19.10
CA ILE A 71 19.02 -10.21 -18.26
C ILE A 71 19.17 -8.95 -17.43
N SER A 72 18.21 -8.02 -17.51
CA SER A 72 18.23 -6.76 -16.76
C SER A 72 16.95 -6.59 -15.94
N HIS A 73 17.08 -6.08 -14.71
CA HIS A 73 15.97 -5.71 -13.85
C HIS A 73 16.16 -4.28 -13.34
N LEU A 74 15.25 -3.39 -13.69
CA LEU A 74 15.34 -1.95 -13.41
C LEU A 74 15.19 -1.60 -11.92
N ARG A 75 14.59 -2.48 -11.10
CA ARG A 75 14.31 -2.25 -9.67
C ARG A 75 13.50 -0.98 -9.44
N MET A 76 14.03 0.00 -8.68
CA MET A 76 13.25 1.17 -8.24
C MET A 76 13.34 2.35 -9.21
N GLU A 77 14.53 2.63 -9.71
CA GLU A 77 14.84 3.85 -10.48
C GLU A 77 15.77 3.62 -11.67
N GLY A 78 16.14 2.37 -11.93
CA GLY A 78 16.97 2.03 -13.08
C GLY A 78 16.29 2.40 -14.39
N LYS A 79 17.02 3.04 -15.30
CA LYS A 79 16.54 3.45 -16.62
C LYS A 79 17.64 3.34 -17.65
N TYR A 80 17.25 3.13 -18.89
CA TYR A 80 18.15 3.15 -20.04
C TYR A 80 18.05 4.48 -20.77
N ARG A 81 19.19 4.99 -21.23
CA ARG A 81 19.29 6.20 -22.03
C ARG A 81 20.18 5.92 -23.24
N TYR A 82 19.60 6.03 -24.43
CA TYR A 82 20.36 6.00 -25.67
C TYR A 82 20.75 7.42 -26.06
N THR A 83 22.02 7.67 -26.38
CA THR A 83 22.52 9.01 -26.73
C THR A 83 23.69 8.95 -27.72
N LYS A 84 23.94 10.06 -28.41
CA LYS A 84 25.10 10.29 -29.29
C LYS A 84 25.99 11.44 -28.78
N GLU A 85 25.77 11.88 -27.54
CA GLU A 85 26.57 12.94 -26.94
C GLU A 85 27.98 12.47 -26.60
N ASP A 86 29.00 13.36 -26.77
CA ASP A 86 30.41 13.02 -26.53
C ASP A 86 30.75 12.67 -25.09
N ASN A 87 30.00 13.12 -24.11
CA ASN A 87 30.18 12.80 -22.68
C ASN A 87 28.90 12.22 -22.07
N PRO A 88 28.54 10.99 -22.39
CA PRO A 88 27.24 10.42 -22.01
C PRO A 88 27.15 10.05 -20.54
N ARG A 89 28.25 10.05 -19.78
CA ARG A 89 28.27 9.66 -18.37
C ARG A 89 27.74 10.78 -17.47
N ILE A 90 26.73 10.46 -16.66
CA ILE A 90 26.22 11.30 -15.58
C ILE A 90 26.50 10.64 -14.21
N LYS A 91 26.25 11.36 -13.10
CA LYS A 91 26.46 10.84 -11.74
C LYS A 91 25.69 9.53 -11.44
N ALA A 92 24.53 9.35 -12.05
CA ALA A 92 23.68 8.18 -11.88
C ALA A 92 24.09 6.99 -12.76
N THR A 93 24.97 7.18 -13.75
CA THR A 93 25.38 6.13 -14.69
C THR A 93 26.12 5.01 -13.96
N SER A 94 25.58 3.81 -14.03
CA SER A 94 26.13 2.59 -13.42
C SER A 94 26.82 1.69 -14.43
N ALA A 95 26.38 1.71 -15.70
CA ALA A 95 27.06 1.07 -16.83
C ALA A 95 26.86 1.90 -18.10
N LEU A 96 27.84 1.82 -19.02
CA LEU A 96 27.85 2.47 -20.32
C LEU A 96 28.31 1.50 -21.38
N PHE A 97 27.46 1.20 -22.33
CA PHE A 97 27.76 0.41 -23.51
C PHE A 97 28.16 1.36 -24.64
N HIS A 98 29.41 1.30 -25.06
CA HIS A 98 29.92 2.01 -26.23
C HIS A 98 29.55 1.21 -27.47
N LEU A 99 28.95 1.84 -28.46
CA LEU A 99 28.55 1.19 -29.72
C LEU A 99 29.48 1.58 -30.85
N THR A 100 29.70 0.66 -31.79
CA THR A 100 30.66 0.86 -32.89
C THR A 100 30.29 2.01 -33.83
N ASP A 101 29.05 2.48 -33.80
CA ASP A 101 28.61 3.64 -34.58
C ASP A 101 28.81 4.99 -33.86
N GLY A 102 29.52 5.00 -32.74
CA GLY A 102 29.78 6.17 -31.91
C GLY A 102 28.64 6.56 -30.97
N SER A 103 27.52 5.82 -30.94
CA SER A 103 26.45 6.04 -29.99
C SER A 103 26.67 5.25 -28.69
N TYR A 104 25.85 5.55 -27.66
CA TYR A 104 25.96 4.95 -26.34
C TYR A 104 24.61 4.48 -25.84
N LEU A 105 24.60 3.36 -25.09
CA LEU A 105 23.50 2.93 -24.27
C LEU A 105 23.93 2.99 -22.80
N ALA A 106 23.45 3.98 -22.07
CA ALA A 106 23.73 4.14 -20.65
C ALA A 106 22.65 3.46 -19.81
N TYR A 107 23.06 2.84 -18.69
CA TYR A 107 22.19 2.42 -17.62
C TYR A 107 22.40 3.33 -16.41
N ASP A 108 21.41 4.15 -16.12
CA ASP A 108 21.42 5.12 -15.04
C ASP A 108 20.55 4.64 -13.88
N ASP A 109 21.08 4.64 -12.64
CA ASP A 109 20.34 4.26 -11.42
C ASP A 109 20.86 5.03 -10.20
N THR A 110 20.09 6.00 -9.75
CA THR A 110 20.45 6.84 -8.58
C THR A 110 20.52 6.04 -7.30
N ARG A 111 19.70 4.98 -7.16
CA ARG A 111 19.62 4.13 -5.98
C ARG A 111 20.54 2.91 -6.02
N LYS A 112 21.09 2.59 -7.18
CA LYS A 112 22.01 1.45 -7.40
C LYS A 112 21.44 0.09 -6.95
N PHE A 113 20.14 -0.12 -7.20
CA PHE A 113 19.44 -1.39 -6.89
C PHE A 113 19.24 -2.27 -8.13
N GLY A 114 19.40 -1.70 -9.32
CA GLY A 114 19.32 -2.43 -10.58
C GLY A 114 20.29 -3.59 -10.64
N LEU A 115 19.99 -4.56 -11.49
CA LEU A 115 20.88 -5.70 -11.72
C LEU A 115 20.92 -6.11 -13.18
N MET A 116 22.07 -6.64 -13.58
CA MET A 116 22.31 -7.28 -14.86
C MET A 116 22.95 -8.64 -14.67
N TYR A 117 22.60 -9.60 -15.49
CA TYR A 117 23.15 -10.94 -15.49
C TYR A 117 23.41 -11.38 -16.93
N LEU A 118 24.58 -11.93 -17.22
CA LEU A 118 24.90 -12.49 -18.53
C LEU A 118 24.56 -13.98 -18.55
N SER A 119 23.88 -14.42 -19.59
CA SER A 119 23.52 -15.81 -19.83
C SER A 119 23.57 -16.09 -21.35
N ASP A 120 23.08 -17.23 -21.74
CA ASP A 120 22.88 -17.64 -23.12
C ASP A 120 21.39 -17.98 -23.40
N GLU A 121 21.04 -18.10 -24.70
CA GLU A 121 19.67 -18.39 -25.15
C GLU A 121 19.11 -19.71 -24.59
N ASP A 122 19.97 -20.71 -24.38
CA ASP A 122 19.56 -22.04 -23.91
C ASP A 122 19.27 -22.08 -22.39
N ASN A 123 19.86 -21.14 -21.64
CA ASN A 123 19.88 -21.19 -20.18
C ASN A 123 19.26 -19.98 -19.48
N TYR A 124 19.05 -18.82 -20.14
CA TYR A 124 18.58 -17.61 -19.47
C TYR A 124 17.24 -17.81 -18.73
N LYS A 125 16.35 -18.68 -19.23
CA LYS A 125 15.07 -19.02 -18.57
C LYS A 125 15.26 -19.90 -17.34
N LYS A 126 16.39 -20.58 -17.22
CA LYS A 126 16.75 -21.47 -16.10
C LYS A 126 17.44 -20.71 -14.95
N VAL A 127 17.86 -19.45 -15.19
CA VAL A 127 18.41 -18.60 -14.13
C VAL A 127 17.43 -18.51 -12.99
N PRO A 128 17.84 -18.74 -11.72
CA PRO A 128 16.92 -18.95 -10.58
C PRO A 128 15.90 -17.83 -10.41
N MET A 129 16.25 -16.57 -10.71
CA MET A 129 15.35 -15.44 -10.61
C MET A 129 14.27 -15.43 -11.71
N ILE A 130 14.51 -16.07 -12.84
CA ILE A 130 13.56 -16.17 -13.95
C ILE A 130 12.74 -17.46 -13.84
N ALA A 131 13.39 -18.58 -13.53
CA ALA A 131 12.74 -19.89 -13.44
C ALA A 131 11.62 -19.96 -12.39
N LYS A 132 11.68 -19.10 -11.34
CA LYS A 132 10.67 -19.03 -10.28
C LYS A 132 9.48 -18.14 -10.63
N LEU A 133 9.52 -17.38 -11.73
CA LEU A 133 8.43 -16.48 -12.09
C LEU A 133 7.15 -17.26 -12.43
N GLY A 134 6.04 -16.72 -11.97
CA GLY A 134 4.71 -17.22 -12.28
C GLY A 134 4.23 -16.80 -13.66
N ILE A 135 2.94 -16.96 -13.90
CA ILE A 135 2.28 -16.57 -15.15
C ILE A 135 2.34 -15.05 -15.31
N GLU A 136 2.59 -14.56 -16.51
CA GLU A 136 2.49 -13.12 -16.79
C GLU A 136 1.05 -12.63 -16.63
N ALA A 137 0.87 -11.63 -15.80
CA ALA A 137 -0.45 -11.15 -15.41
C ALA A 137 -1.26 -10.56 -16.57
N ASN A 138 -0.61 -10.10 -17.64
CA ASN A 138 -1.27 -9.62 -18.87
C ASN A 138 -1.44 -10.72 -19.94
N LYS A 139 -1.19 -12.00 -19.61
CA LYS A 139 -1.31 -13.14 -20.54
C LYS A 139 -2.03 -14.34 -19.94
N ILE A 140 -2.78 -14.14 -18.87
CA ILE A 140 -3.52 -15.19 -18.16
C ILE A 140 -4.59 -15.75 -19.11
N LYS A 141 -4.57 -17.08 -19.33
CA LYS A 141 -5.59 -17.82 -20.10
C LYS A 141 -6.58 -18.50 -19.15
N ASP A 142 -7.75 -18.88 -19.67
CA ASP A 142 -8.74 -19.62 -18.88
C ASP A 142 -8.19 -20.97 -18.39
N SER A 143 -7.30 -21.61 -19.16
CA SER A 143 -6.59 -22.83 -18.76
C SER A 143 -5.70 -22.65 -17.52
N ASP A 144 -5.30 -21.43 -17.21
CA ASP A 144 -4.39 -21.13 -16.09
C ASP A 144 -5.15 -20.93 -14.77
N LEU A 145 -6.48 -20.70 -14.83
CA LEU A 145 -7.28 -20.31 -13.64
C LEU A 145 -7.22 -21.33 -12.51
N LEU A 146 -7.25 -22.62 -12.84
CA LEU A 146 -7.14 -23.66 -11.83
C LEU A 146 -5.78 -23.63 -11.09
N LEU A 147 -4.70 -23.41 -11.83
CA LEU A 147 -3.35 -23.31 -11.26
C LEU A 147 -3.23 -22.04 -10.39
N ILE A 148 -3.75 -20.92 -10.89
CA ILE A 148 -3.76 -19.64 -10.18
C ILE A 148 -4.56 -19.76 -8.89
N SER A 149 -5.78 -20.33 -8.93
CA SER A 149 -6.62 -20.57 -7.76
C SER A 149 -5.87 -21.37 -6.69
N LYS A 150 -5.24 -22.48 -7.07
CA LYS A 150 -4.43 -23.29 -6.14
C LYS A 150 -3.28 -22.50 -5.53
N LYS A 151 -2.59 -21.67 -6.29
CA LYS A 151 -1.47 -20.85 -5.80
C LYS A 151 -1.93 -19.69 -4.91
N LEU A 152 -3.11 -19.12 -5.17
CA LEU A 152 -3.71 -18.06 -4.36
C LEU A 152 -4.35 -18.58 -3.07
N ASN A 153 -4.73 -19.86 -2.98
CA ASN A 153 -5.36 -20.45 -1.81
C ASN A 153 -4.41 -20.54 -0.61
N LYS A 154 -4.14 -19.40 0.02
CA LYS A 154 -3.26 -19.22 1.17
C LYS A 154 -3.90 -18.29 2.18
N LYS A 155 -3.63 -18.48 3.48
CA LYS A 155 -4.04 -17.59 4.58
C LYS A 155 -3.22 -16.29 4.60
N LYS A 156 -3.12 -15.61 3.45
CA LYS A 156 -2.44 -14.33 3.27
C LYS A 156 -3.37 -13.34 2.56
N PRO A 157 -3.24 -12.03 2.81
CA PRO A 157 -3.96 -11.01 2.09
C PRO A 157 -3.81 -11.15 0.57
N ILE A 158 -4.91 -10.98 -0.16
CA ILE A 158 -4.87 -11.08 -1.63
C ILE A 158 -3.88 -10.11 -2.27
N LYS A 159 -3.70 -8.93 -1.70
CA LYS A 159 -2.70 -8.00 -2.19
C LYS A 159 -1.29 -8.57 -2.14
N ASP A 160 -0.90 -9.24 -1.05
CA ASP A 160 0.41 -9.89 -0.94
C ASP A 160 0.58 -11.00 -1.98
N LEU A 161 -0.50 -11.74 -2.24
CA LEU A 161 -0.50 -12.83 -3.22
C LEU A 161 -0.38 -12.32 -4.66
N LEU A 162 -1.02 -11.18 -4.99
CA LEU A 162 -0.85 -10.52 -6.29
C LEU A 162 0.54 -9.93 -6.50
N LEU A 163 1.22 -9.55 -5.42
CA LEU A 163 2.58 -9.03 -5.44
C LEU A 163 3.65 -10.14 -5.49
N ASP A 164 3.27 -11.38 -5.22
CA ASP A 164 4.16 -12.55 -5.29
C ASP A 164 4.43 -12.92 -6.75
N GLN A 165 5.61 -12.54 -7.23
CA GLN A 165 6.03 -12.76 -8.63
C GLN A 165 6.12 -14.26 -9.00
N THR A 166 6.04 -15.18 -8.03
CA THR A 166 6.00 -16.63 -8.29
C THR A 166 4.59 -17.14 -8.59
N ILE A 167 3.57 -16.33 -8.32
CA ILE A 167 2.15 -16.61 -8.61
C ILE A 167 1.78 -15.94 -9.93
N LEU A 168 1.75 -14.60 -9.93
CA LEU A 168 1.50 -13.75 -11.08
C LEU A 168 2.66 -12.76 -11.21
N CYS A 169 3.44 -12.84 -12.28
CA CYS A 169 4.54 -11.92 -12.46
C CYS A 169 4.13 -10.66 -13.24
N GLY A 170 4.80 -9.55 -12.91
CA GLY A 170 4.59 -8.26 -13.54
C GLY A 170 3.77 -7.27 -12.71
N ILE A 171 2.84 -7.73 -11.86
CA ILE A 171 2.06 -6.86 -10.97
C ILE A 171 2.97 -6.31 -9.85
N GLY A 172 2.86 -5.03 -9.58
CA GLY A 172 3.44 -4.37 -8.42
C GLY A 172 2.39 -3.59 -7.63
N ASN A 173 2.83 -2.60 -6.85
CA ASN A 173 1.95 -1.92 -5.89
C ASN A 173 0.85 -1.10 -6.55
N ILE A 174 1.16 -0.47 -7.69
CA ILE A 174 0.22 0.38 -8.43
C ILE A 174 -0.89 -0.49 -9.00
N TYR A 175 -0.51 -1.46 -9.82
CA TYR A 175 -1.49 -2.29 -10.54
C TYR A 175 -2.23 -3.26 -9.62
N ALA A 176 -1.66 -3.66 -8.47
CA ALA A 176 -2.39 -4.43 -7.47
C ALA A 176 -3.57 -3.65 -6.89
N ASP A 177 -3.39 -2.36 -6.52
CA ASP A 177 -4.49 -1.52 -6.03
C ASP A 177 -5.57 -1.31 -7.11
N GLU A 178 -5.15 -1.03 -8.34
CA GLU A 178 -6.05 -0.82 -9.47
C GLU A 178 -6.89 -2.07 -9.80
N ILE A 179 -6.26 -3.24 -9.86
CA ILE A 179 -6.94 -4.51 -10.12
C ILE A 179 -7.92 -4.83 -8.99
N LEU A 180 -7.49 -4.73 -7.74
CA LEU A 180 -8.35 -5.03 -6.58
C LEU A 180 -9.54 -4.08 -6.48
N TYR A 181 -9.37 -2.80 -6.80
CA TYR A 181 -10.46 -1.83 -6.83
C TYR A 181 -11.51 -2.20 -7.90
N GLN A 182 -11.08 -2.54 -9.12
CA GLN A 182 -11.97 -2.95 -10.20
C GLN A 182 -12.67 -4.30 -9.91
N CYS A 183 -11.98 -5.21 -9.22
CA CYS A 183 -12.57 -6.46 -8.73
C CYS A 183 -13.59 -6.24 -7.60
N LYS A 184 -13.65 -5.05 -6.99
CA LYS A 184 -14.36 -4.78 -5.73
C LYS A 184 -13.90 -5.71 -4.59
N LEU A 185 -12.66 -6.11 -4.60
CA LEU A 185 -12.08 -7.07 -3.66
C LEU A 185 -11.21 -6.32 -2.65
N ASN A 186 -11.51 -6.49 -1.37
CA ASN A 186 -10.75 -5.87 -0.30
C ASN A 186 -9.31 -6.41 -0.29
N PRO A 187 -8.27 -5.56 -0.21
CA PRO A 187 -6.88 -5.99 -0.26
C PRO A 187 -6.47 -6.93 0.88
N LEU A 188 -7.21 -6.95 1.99
CA LEU A 188 -6.98 -7.84 3.14
C LEU A 188 -7.73 -9.17 3.05
N THR A 189 -8.59 -9.39 2.05
CA THR A 189 -9.27 -10.68 1.85
C THR A 189 -8.22 -11.77 1.75
N LYS A 190 -8.38 -12.85 2.53
CA LYS A 190 -7.45 -13.98 2.49
C LYS A 190 -7.63 -14.77 1.20
N GLY A 191 -6.55 -15.26 0.65
CA GLY A 191 -6.62 -16.07 -0.57
C GLY A 191 -7.46 -17.34 -0.42
N THR A 192 -7.61 -17.86 0.82
CA THR A 192 -8.52 -18.99 1.15
C THR A 192 -10.00 -18.65 1.01
N ASP A 193 -10.36 -17.36 1.03
CA ASP A 193 -11.72 -16.88 1.08
C ASP A 193 -12.21 -16.43 -0.33
N LEU A 194 -11.33 -16.55 -1.33
CA LEU A 194 -11.63 -16.18 -2.71
C LEU A 194 -12.59 -17.19 -3.36
N THR A 195 -13.59 -16.66 -4.03
CA THR A 195 -14.51 -17.44 -4.87
C THR A 195 -13.93 -17.67 -6.28
N GLU A 196 -14.50 -18.60 -7.03
CA GLU A 196 -14.15 -18.78 -8.46
C GLU A 196 -14.40 -17.49 -9.27
N GLN A 197 -15.45 -16.74 -8.91
CA GLN A 197 -15.75 -15.46 -9.57
C GLN A 197 -14.68 -14.42 -9.30
N ASP A 198 -14.11 -14.38 -8.08
CA ASP A 198 -13.02 -13.47 -7.75
C ASP A 198 -11.78 -13.78 -8.59
N ILE A 199 -11.45 -15.06 -8.78
CA ILE A 199 -10.32 -15.48 -9.62
C ILE A 199 -10.54 -15.04 -11.08
N LYS A 200 -11.75 -15.21 -11.63
CA LYS A 200 -12.11 -14.74 -12.98
C LYS A 200 -12.05 -13.22 -13.08
N ASN A 201 -12.49 -12.51 -12.06
CA ASN A 201 -12.41 -11.04 -12.01
C ASN A 201 -10.94 -10.57 -11.96
N ILE A 202 -10.10 -11.22 -11.16
CA ILE A 202 -8.66 -10.92 -11.12
C ILE A 202 -8.02 -11.10 -12.50
N GLN A 203 -8.29 -12.21 -13.20
CA GLN A 203 -7.84 -12.42 -14.57
C GLN A 203 -8.30 -11.28 -15.48
N LYS A 204 -9.62 -11.04 -15.52
CA LYS A 204 -10.24 -10.04 -16.40
C LYS A 204 -9.61 -8.65 -16.20
N TYR A 205 -9.54 -8.20 -14.95
CA TYR A 205 -9.08 -6.86 -14.67
C TYR A 205 -7.56 -6.72 -14.70
N ALA A 206 -6.79 -7.79 -14.47
CA ALA A 206 -5.36 -7.80 -14.74
C ALA A 206 -5.07 -7.59 -16.23
N LEU A 207 -5.76 -8.33 -17.12
CA LEU A 207 -5.62 -8.16 -18.57
C LEU A 207 -6.00 -6.73 -18.99
N ILE A 208 -7.18 -6.24 -18.62
CA ILE A 208 -7.67 -4.92 -19.02
C ILE A 208 -6.74 -3.79 -18.52
N THR A 209 -6.36 -3.83 -17.25
CA THR A 209 -5.59 -2.76 -16.62
C THR A 209 -4.17 -2.70 -17.18
N LEU A 210 -3.50 -3.86 -17.28
CA LEU A 210 -2.12 -3.91 -17.75
C LEU A 210 -2.02 -3.59 -19.24
N ASP A 211 -2.96 -4.07 -20.08
CA ASP A 211 -2.97 -3.74 -21.50
C ASP A 211 -3.25 -2.24 -21.74
N LYS A 212 -4.18 -1.65 -20.97
CA LYS A 212 -4.41 -0.20 -21.02
C LYS A 212 -3.17 0.57 -20.61
N ALA A 213 -2.52 0.14 -19.55
CA ALA A 213 -1.30 0.78 -19.06
C ALA A 213 -0.15 0.69 -20.09
N ILE A 214 0.04 -0.45 -20.73
CA ILE A 214 1.02 -0.61 -21.81
C ILE A 214 0.76 0.38 -22.97
N LYS A 215 -0.50 0.47 -23.41
CA LYS A 215 -0.91 1.38 -24.49
C LYS A 215 -0.64 2.86 -24.17
N LEU A 216 -0.72 3.23 -22.89
CA LEU A 216 -0.49 4.59 -22.40
C LEU A 216 0.97 4.85 -21.98
N GLY A 217 1.88 3.91 -22.22
CA GLY A 217 3.30 4.05 -21.90
C GLY A 217 3.64 3.85 -20.43
N GLY A 218 2.79 3.16 -19.66
CA GLY A 218 2.93 2.98 -18.23
C GLY A 218 2.57 4.23 -17.42
N SER A 219 2.90 4.22 -16.12
CA SER A 219 2.69 5.35 -15.22
C SER A 219 4.03 6.02 -14.90
N THR A 220 4.06 7.36 -15.06
CA THR A 220 5.16 8.18 -14.54
C THR A 220 4.78 8.65 -13.14
N ILE A 221 5.30 7.94 -12.13
CA ILE A 221 5.06 8.27 -10.73
C ILE A 221 6.40 8.48 -10.03
N HIS A 222 6.53 9.62 -9.36
CA HIS A 222 7.75 10.08 -8.71
C HIS A 222 8.90 10.36 -9.70
N SER A 223 10.00 9.60 -9.58
CA SER A 223 11.26 9.86 -10.31
C SER A 223 11.48 8.94 -11.51
N PHE A 224 10.58 7.98 -11.78
CA PHE A 224 10.76 7.06 -12.89
C PHE A 224 10.11 7.61 -14.17
N HIS A 225 10.91 7.75 -15.23
CA HIS A 225 10.50 8.03 -16.59
C HIS A 225 10.98 6.88 -17.47
N PRO A 226 10.16 6.32 -18.38
CA PRO A 226 10.54 5.18 -19.21
C PRO A 226 11.79 5.45 -20.07
N SER A 227 11.94 6.67 -20.57
CA SER A 227 13.15 7.21 -21.17
C SER A 227 13.20 8.73 -20.99
N GLU A 228 14.31 9.36 -21.38
CA GLU A 228 14.45 10.81 -21.30
C GLU A 228 13.42 11.50 -22.21
N GLY A 229 12.59 12.39 -21.60
CA GLY A 229 11.52 13.11 -22.30
C GLY A 229 10.27 12.31 -22.68
N VAL A 230 10.16 11.06 -22.23
CA VAL A 230 8.96 10.22 -22.44
C VAL A 230 8.28 9.95 -21.09
N ASP A 231 7.10 10.53 -20.93
CA ASP A 231 6.24 10.29 -19.77
C ASP A 231 5.13 9.30 -20.12
N GLY A 232 4.95 8.30 -19.28
CA GLY A 232 3.75 7.51 -19.31
C GLY A 232 2.54 8.40 -18.96
N ARG A 233 1.35 8.04 -19.42
CA ARG A 233 0.10 8.78 -19.13
C ARG A 233 -0.89 7.96 -18.32
N PHE A 234 -0.56 6.75 -17.91
CA PHE A 234 -1.48 5.93 -17.14
C PHE A 234 -1.78 6.50 -15.75
N GLN A 235 -0.93 7.36 -15.18
CA GLN A 235 -1.22 8.05 -13.92
C GLN A 235 -2.49 8.93 -13.99
N GLU A 236 -2.91 9.39 -15.17
CA GLU A 236 -4.14 10.16 -15.38
C GLU A 236 -5.39 9.28 -15.33
N GLU A 237 -5.22 7.97 -15.45
CA GLU A 237 -6.27 6.95 -15.51
C GLU A 237 -6.39 6.12 -14.22
N LEU A 238 -5.59 6.44 -13.20
CA LEU A 238 -5.62 5.73 -11.91
C LEU A 238 -6.96 5.92 -11.20
N LEU A 239 -7.58 4.81 -10.84
CA LEU A 239 -8.89 4.77 -10.21
C LEU A 239 -8.81 4.76 -8.67
N ALA A 240 -7.76 4.17 -8.10
CA ALA A 240 -7.58 4.01 -6.67
C ALA A 240 -6.18 4.41 -6.19
N TYR A 241 -5.12 3.93 -6.83
CA TYR A 241 -3.77 4.15 -6.35
C TYR A 241 -3.43 5.64 -6.21
N GLY A 242 -2.92 6.03 -5.02
CA GLY A 242 -2.52 7.41 -4.72
C GLY A 242 -3.66 8.36 -4.35
N ARG A 243 -4.92 7.95 -4.47
CA ARG A 243 -6.12 8.79 -4.26
C ARG A 243 -6.61 8.81 -2.81
N VAL A 244 -5.72 8.61 -1.86
CA VAL A 244 -6.05 8.63 -0.42
C VAL A 244 -6.64 9.98 -0.03
N GLY A 245 -7.81 9.95 0.62
CA GLY A 245 -8.53 11.16 1.04
C GLY A 245 -9.41 11.78 -0.04
N GLU A 246 -9.37 11.28 -1.29
CA GLU A 246 -10.29 11.66 -2.34
C GLU A 246 -11.58 10.83 -2.28
N THR A 247 -12.64 11.30 -2.93
CA THR A 247 -13.90 10.59 -3.04
C THR A 247 -13.83 9.48 -4.10
N CYS A 248 -14.34 8.32 -3.76
CA CYS A 248 -14.50 7.20 -4.68
C CYS A 248 -15.50 7.57 -5.80
N PRO A 249 -15.12 7.48 -7.08
CA PRO A 249 -16.01 7.85 -8.18
C PRO A 249 -17.24 6.96 -8.32
N ASN A 250 -17.20 5.75 -7.71
CA ASN A 250 -18.30 4.80 -7.80
C ASN A 250 -19.36 4.98 -6.70
N CYS A 251 -18.96 5.38 -5.47
CA CYS A 251 -19.89 5.42 -4.33
C CYS A 251 -19.77 6.67 -3.46
N GLY A 252 -18.86 7.61 -3.74
CA GLY A 252 -18.66 8.83 -2.98
C GLY A 252 -17.90 8.68 -1.64
N THR A 253 -17.63 7.47 -1.20
CA THR A 253 -16.87 7.22 0.04
C THR A 253 -15.42 7.64 -0.11
N ILE A 254 -14.80 8.15 0.94
CA ILE A 254 -13.39 8.55 0.93
C ILE A 254 -12.48 7.32 0.78
N PHE A 255 -11.47 7.40 -0.10
CA PHE A 255 -10.45 6.37 -0.22
C PHE A 255 -9.57 6.30 1.02
N HIS A 256 -9.36 5.11 1.52
CA HIS A 256 -8.53 4.80 2.68
C HIS A 256 -7.12 4.36 2.27
N LYS A 257 -6.20 4.51 3.22
CA LYS A 257 -4.85 3.97 3.12
C LYS A 257 -4.57 3.07 4.31
N ILE A 258 -4.27 1.81 4.01
CA ILE A 258 -3.76 0.84 4.98
C ILE A 258 -2.34 0.42 4.59
N PHE A 259 -1.66 -0.30 5.47
CA PHE A 259 -0.41 -0.97 5.14
C PHE A 259 -0.63 -2.48 5.11
N VAL A 260 -0.34 -3.10 3.97
CA VAL A 260 -0.35 -4.55 3.81
C VAL A 260 1.09 -4.99 3.63
N SER A 261 1.62 -5.73 4.59
CA SER A 261 3.03 -6.17 4.62
C SER A 261 4.03 -5.04 4.33
N GLY A 262 3.83 -3.89 5.00
CA GLY A 262 4.68 -2.70 4.89
C GLY A 262 4.51 -1.88 3.59
N ARG A 263 3.52 -2.21 2.74
CA ARG A 263 3.23 -1.49 1.49
C ARG A 263 1.95 -0.68 1.62
N GLY A 264 2.07 0.63 1.37
CA GLY A 264 0.90 1.50 1.32
C GLY A 264 -0.09 1.03 0.26
N THR A 265 -1.33 0.86 0.65
CA THR A 265 -2.42 0.27 -0.11
C THR A 265 -3.60 1.23 -0.06
N THR A 266 -4.10 1.63 -1.22
CA THR A 266 -5.27 2.49 -1.34
C THR A 266 -6.48 1.66 -1.73
N PHE A 267 -7.60 1.80 -1.02
CA PHE A 267 -8.84 1.07 -1.32
C PHE A 267 -10.07 1.88 -0.90
N CYS A 268 -11.22 1.55 -1.49
CA CYS A 268 -12.52 2.10 -1.08
C CYS A 268 -13.20 1.12 -0.11
N PRO A 269 -13.39 1.46 1.18
CA PRO A 269 -13.95 0.54 2.15
C PRO A 269 -15.41 0.14 1.86
N ASN A 270 -16.15 0.97 1.13
CA ASN A 270 -17.55 0.69 0.77
C ASN A 270 -17.67 -0.15 -0.52
N CYS A 271 -16.78 0.03 -1.51
CA CYS A 271 -16.82 -0.79 -2.73
C CYS A 271 -16.10 -2.13 -2.57
N GLN A 272 -15.08 -2.17 -1.71
CA GLN A 272 -14.21 -3.31 -1.47
C GLN A 272 -14.46 -3.86 -0.06
N ILE A 273 -15.70 -4.31 0.20
CA ILE A 273 -16.12 -4.80 1.51
C ILE A 273 -15.42 -6.15 1.80
N ASN A 274 -15.08 -6.34 3.07
CA ASN A 274 -14.66 -7.63 3.59
C ASN A 274 -15.39 -7.89 4.91
N HIS A 275 -16.46 -8.66 4.87
CA HIS A 275 -17.30 -8.96 6.03
C HIS A 275 -16.55 -9.72 7.14
N GLU A 276 -15.46 -10.43 6.81
CA GLU A 276 -14.61 -11.10 7.80
C GLU A 276 -13.85 -10.11 8.71
N LEU A 277 -13.73 -8.85 8.28
CA LEU A 277 -13.13 -7.77 9.10
C LEU A 277 -14.18 -7.05 9.95
N GLU A 278 -15.47 -7.14 9.62
CA GLU A 278 -16.58 -6.49 10.35
C GLU A 278 -16.95 -7.30 11.60
N LYS A 279 -16.01 -7.50 12.52
CA LYS A 279 -16.22 -8.35 13.71
C LYS A 279 -16.45 -7.56 14.98
N ALA A 280 -15.88 -6.36 15.08
CA ALA A 280 -15.89 -5.57 16.29
C ALA A 280 -17.20 -4.83 16.54
N ILE A 281 -17.50 -4.57 17.82
CA ILE A 281 -18.45 -3.56 18.28
C ILE A 281 -17.66 -2.29 18.58
N GLY A 282 -17.96 -1.20 17.88
CA GLY A 282 -17.37 0.11 18.12
C GLY A 282 -18.16 0.88 19.18
N ILE A 283 -17.46 1.58 20.08
CA ILE A 283 -18.08 2.45 21.08
C ILE A 283 -17.49 3.83 20.91
N THR A 284 -18.31 4.80 20.56
CA THR A 284 -17.89 6.20 20.41
C THR A 284 -18.86 7.17 21.08
N GLY A 285 -18.44 8.40 21.26
CA GLY A 285 -19.22 9.45 21.92
C GLY A 285 -18.32 10.44 22.63
N PRO A 286 -18.89 11.53 23.18
CA PRO A 286 -18.12 12.58 23.82
C PRO A 286 -17.41 12.10 25.11
N ILE A 287 -16.45 12.89 25.59
CA ILE A 287 -15.79 12.65 26.87
C ILE A 287 -16.83 12.68 28.00
N GLY A 288 -16.73 11.77 28.97
CA GLY A 288 -17.68 11.67 30.08
C GLY A 288 -19.03 11.03 29.71
N SER A 289 -19.22 10.48 28.51
CA SER A 289 -20.49 9.87 28.09
C SER A 289 -20.71 8.43 28.59
N GLY A 290 -19.73 7.80 29.26
CA GLY A 290 -19.87 6.44 29.77
C GLY A 290 -19.34 5.33 28.87
N LYS A 291 -18.53 5.64 27.87
CA LYS A 291 -17.92 4.65 26.96
C LYS A 291 -17.20 3.51 27.69
N SER A 292 -16.34 3.86 28.64
CA SER A 292 -15.58 2.86 29.42
C SER A 292 -16.48 2.01 30.31
N THR A 293 -17.61 2.53 30.75
CA THR A 293 -18.65 1.77 31.48
C THR A 293 -19.29 0.71 30.61
N ILE A 294 -19.64 1.08 29.36
CA ILE A 294 -20.16 0.13 28.36
C ILE A 294 -19.08 -0.90 27.99
N LEU A 295 -17.82 -0.47 27.84
CA LEU A 295 -16.72 -1.38 27.52
C LEU A 295 -16.56 -2.45 28.64
N ASN A 296 -16.66 -2.08 29.91
CA ASN A 296 -16.63 -3.01 31.03
C ASN A 296 -17.82 -3.96 31.02
N HIS A 297 -19.04 -3.47 30.76
CA HIS A 297 -20.23 -4.31 30.62
C HIS A 297 -20.05 -5.37 29.51
N LEU A 298 -19.50 -4.98 28.36
CA LEU A 298 -19.21 -5.93 27.28
C LEU A 298 -18.10 -6.92 27.65
N LYS A 299 -17.12 -6.51 28.45
CA LYS A 299 -16.09 -7.41 28.98
C LYS A 299 -16.72 -8.50 29.89
N GLU A 300 -17.65 -8.16 30.75
CA GLU A 300 -18.39 -9.13 31.58
C GLU A 300 -19.20 -10.11 30.72
N LYS A 301 -19.66 -9.69 29.55
CA LYS A 301 -20.33 -10.53 28.54
C LYS A 301 -19.37 -11.35 27.64
N GLY A 302 -18.08 -11.35 27.97
CA GLY A 302 -17.07 -12.17 27.32
C GLY A 302 -16.54 -11.59 26.01
N TYR A 303 -16.63 -10.26 25.80
CA TYR A 303 -15.92 -9.58 24.73
C TYR A 303 -14.47 -9.32 25.13
N ASN A 304 -13.55 -9.48 24.19
CA ASN A 304 -12.21 -8.94 24.30
C ASN A 304 -12.29 -7.43 24.08
N THR A 305 -11.97 -6.66 25.11
CA THR A 305 -12.18 -5.20 25.10
C THR A 305 -10.90 -4.43 24.96
N TYR A 306 -10.92 -3.39 24.13
CA TYR A 306 -9.77 -2.56 23.82
C TYR A 306 -10.15 -1.08 23.79
N SER A 307 -9.19 -0.21 24.16
CA SER A 307 -9.31 1.24 24.06
C SER A 307 -8.31 1.76 23.02
N CYS A 308 -8.77 2.51 22.04
CA CYS A 308 -7.89 3.17 21.07
C CYS A 308 -6.98 4.20 21.74
N ASP A 309 -7.43 4.87 22.77
CA ASP A 309 -6.60 5.85 23.51
C ASP A 309 -5.43 5.14 24.18
N ASP A 310 -5.65 3.98 24.82
CA ASP A 310 -4.58 3.19 25.42
C ASP A 310 -3.60 2.67 24.38
N MET A 311 -4.11 2.18 23.25
CA MET A 311 -3.26 1.74 22.14
C MET A 311 -2.39 2.86 21.58
N VAL A 312 -2.95 4.06 21.43
CA VAL A 312 -2.18 5.25 20.99
C VAL A 312 -1.13 5.62 22.02
N HIS A 313 -1.44 5.54 23.31
CA HIS A 313 -0.45 5.77 24.38
C HIS A 313 0.69 4.74 24.34
N GLU A 314 0.40 3.46 24.07
CA GLU A 314 1.45 2.45 23.88
C GLU A 314 2.32 2.76 22.66
N LEU A 315 1.72 3.15 21.53
CA LEU A 315 2.45 3.57 20.35
C LEU A 315 3.35 4.80 20.62
N TYR A 316 2.88 5.73 21.42
CA TYR A 316 3.64 6.91 21.82
C TYR A 316 4.86 6.59 22.72
N ARG A 317 4.84 5.47 23.44
CA ARG A 317 5.98 4.97 24.24
C ARG A 317 7.00 4.22 23.40
N ASP A 318 6.61 3.67 22.27
CA ASP A 318 7.53 2.96 21.37
C ASP A 318 8.60 3.92 20.82
N PRO A 319 9.92 3.59 20.98
CA PRO A 319 11.01 4.46 20.57
C PRO A 319 10.97 4.89 19.09
N LEU A 320 10.53 3.98 18.19
CA LEU A 320 10.42 4.26 16.76
C LEU A 320 9.36 5.32 16.49
N HIS A 321 8.16 5.13 17.05
CA HIS A 321 7.03 6.05 16.88
C HIS A 321 7.29 7.38 17.57
N LYS A 322 7.85 7.37 18.77
CA LYS A 322 8.29 8.56 19.52
C LYS A 322 9.27 9.41 18.70
N SER A 323 10.30 8.79 18.12
CA SER A 323 11.27 9.47 17.25
C SER A 323 10.62 10.10 16.02
N LYS A 324 9.69 9.36 15.37
CA LYS A 324 9.00 9.85 14.18
C LYS A 324 8.10 11.04 14.49
N ILE A 325 7.35 10.98 15.58
CA ILE A 325 6.47 12.07 16.05
C ILE A 325 7.29 13.31 16.40
N SER A 326 8.43 13.15 17.12
CA SER A 326 9.33 14.27 17.43
C SER A 326 9.81 14.98 16.17
N LYS A 327 10.09 14.24 15.08
CA LYS A 327 10.48 14.83 13.79
C LYS A 327 9.34 15.60 13.14
N ILE A 328 8.11 15.11 13.20
CA ILE A 328 6.92 15.80 12.66
C ILE A 328 6.64 17.08 13.44
N LEU A 329 6.77 17.03 14.76
CA LEU A 329 6.54 18.17 15.66
C LEU A 329 7.65 19.22 15.59
N HIS A 330 8.83 18.90 15.03
CA HIS A 330 10.07 19.67 15.15
C HIS A 330 10.40 19.99 16.61
N HIS A 331 9.99 19.11 17.54
CA HIS A 331 10.09 19.28 18.98
C HIS A 331 10.20 17.91 19.67
N PRO A 332 10.96 17.77 20.78
CA PRO A 332 10.99 16.53 21.54
C PRO A 332 9.59 16.10 21.98
N PHE A 333 9.28 14.84 21.83
CA PHE A 333 8.02 14.24 22.25
C PHE A 333 8.26 13.11 23.24
N ASP A 334 7.53 13.13 24.36
CA ASP A 334 7.49 12.05 25.35
C ASP A 334 6.15 12.05 26.04
N ILE A 335 5.37 10.99 25.90
CA ILE A 335 4.03 10.88 26.49
C ILE A 335 4.07 10.76 28.02
N ASP A 336 5.19 10.25 28.57
CA ASP A 336 5.36 10.08 30.01
C ASP A 336 5.93 11.35 30.69
N ASN A 337 6.23 12.41 29.90
CA ASN A 337 6.65 13.70 30.39
C ASN A 337 5.50 14.74 30.28
N PRO A 338 4.84 15.14 31.39
CA PRO A 338 3.70 16.06 31.36
C PRO A 338 3.99 17.42 30.71
N ALA A 339 5.21 17.93 30.86
CA ALA A 339 5.61 19.21 30.28
C ALA A 339 5.69 19.12 28.75
N LEU A 340 6.28 18.05 28.20
CA LEU A 340 6.36 17.82 26.77
C LEU A 340 4.99 17.53 26.16
N VAL A 341 4.12 16.80 26.88
CA VAL A 341 2.72 16.56 26.46
C VAL A 341 1.95 17.88 26.34
N LYS A 342 2.12 18.79 27.31
CA LYS A 342 1.48 20.12 27.27
C LYS A 342 1.97 20.91 26.07
N GLN A 343 3.29 20.98 25.83
CA GLN A 343 3.88 21.68 24.69
C GLN A 343 3.43 21.09 23.36
N THR A 344 3.39 19.76 23.24
CA THR A 344 2.87 19.07 22.06
C THR A 344 1.43 19.44 21.74
N ARG A 345 0.56 19.49 22.77
CA ARG A 345 -0.84 19.94 22.61
C ARG A 345 -0.92 21.38 22.12
N GLU A 346 -0.09 22.27 22.66
CA GLU A 346 -0.05 23.68 22.24
C GLU A 346 0.42 23.83 20.79
N ILE A 347 1.43 23.06 20.36
CA ILE A 347 1.91 23.02 18.98
C ILE A 347 0.78 22.57 18.04
N MET A 348 0.12 21.44 18.35
CA MET A 348 -0.96 20.89 17.51
C MET A 348 -2.22 21.76 17.49
N ILE A 349 -2.47 22.58 18.51
CA ILE A 349 -3.59 23.55 18.54
C ILE A 349 -3.24 24.76 17.65
N LYS A 350 -2.00 25.23 17.68
CA LYS A 350 -1.54 26.39 16.91
C LYS A 350 -1.36 26.09 15.43
N ASP A 351 -0.90 24.88 15.10
CA ASP A 351 -0.62 24.44 13.73
C ASP A 351 -1.46 23.20 13.34
N SER A 352 -2.54 23.44 12.60
CA SER A 352 -3.43 22.41 12.11
C SER A 352 -2.76 21.45 11.11
N ASN A 353 -1.71 21.91 10.40
CA ASN A 353 -0.97 21.06 9.44
C ASN A 353 -0.09 20.05 10.18
N ILE A 354 0.62 20.49 11.22
CA ILE A 354 1.39 19.58 12.11
C ILE A 354 0.45 18.54 12.73
N LYS A 355 -0.70 18.99 13.26
CA LYS A 355 -1.71 18.08 13.79
C LYS A 355 -2.14 17.04 12.77
N LYS A 356 -2.44 17.46 11.54
CA LYS A 356 -2.82 16.55 10.44
C LYS A 356 -1.70 15.59 10.07
N GLN A 357 -0.44 16.02 10.11
CA GLN A 357 0.72 15.13 9.85
C GLN A 357 0.87 14.06 10.94
N VAL A 358 0.70 14.40 12.22
CA VAL A 358 0.72 13.43 13.33
C VAL A 358 -0.42 12.43 13.18
N GLU A 359 -1.64 12.90 12.90
CA GLU A 359 -2.82 12.05 12.69
C GLU A 359 -2.64 11.12 11.47
N ASN A 360 -2.17 11.63 10.35
CA ASN A 360 -1.87 10.84 9.15
C ASN A 360 -0.78 9.79 9.37
N TYR A 361 0.07 9.98 10.36
CA TYR A 361 1.05 8.99 10.75
C TYR A 361 0.48 7.95 11.71
N ILE A 362 -0.23 8.38 12.76
CA ILE A 362 -0.64 7.49 13.85
C ILE A 362 -1.86 6.63 13.52
N TYR A 363 -2.84 7.17 12.76
CA TYR A 363 -4.06 6.41 12.44
C TYR A 363 -3.80 5.14 11.64
N PRO A 364 -2.97 5.11 10.59
CA PRO A 364 -2.64 3.87 9.89
C PRO A 364 -1.92 2.84 10.77
N VAL A 365 -1.10 3.29 11.73
CA VAL A 365 -0.41 2.40 12.68
C VAL A 365 -1.40 1.79 13.68
N LEU A 366 -2.32 2.61 14.18
CA LEU A 366 -3.42 2.16 15.04
C LEU A 366 -4.32 1.15 14.30
N GLU A 367 -4.66 1.43 13.06
CA GLU A 367 -5.47 0.57 12.21
C GLU A 367 -4.80 -0.80 11.98
N GLU A 368 -3.50 -0.83 11.71
CA GLU A 368 -2.73 -2.08 11.59
C GLU A 368 -2.80 -2.90 12.88
N LYS A 369 -2.69 -2.25 14.05
CA LYS A 369 -2.82 -2.91 15.35
C LYS A 369 -4.23 -3.46 15.57
N LEU A 370 -5.28 -2.72 15.18
CA LEU A 370 -6.66 -3.18 15.25
C LEU A 370 -6.91 -4.40 14.35
N LEU A 371 -6.40 -4.39 13.13
CA LEU A 371 -6.49 -5.53 12.22
C LEU A 371 -5.83 -6.78 12.78
N GLN A 372 -4.67 -6.66 13.44
CA GLN A 372 -4.00 -7.78 14.12
C GLN A 372 -4.84 -8.33 15.28
N ILE A 373 -5.58 -7.48 16.00
CA ILE A 373 -6.50 -7.88 17.07
C ILE A 373 -7.69 -8.65 16.49
N LEU A 374 -8.29 -8.13 15.41
CA LEU A 374 -9.45 -8.72 14.76
C LEU A 374 -9.12 -10.07 14.08
N ASP A 375 -7.91 -10.26 13.60
CA ASP A 375 -7.47 -11.54 13.03
C ASP A 375 -7.36 -12.65 14.09
N LYS A 376 -7.10 -12.28 15.35
CA LYS A 376 -6.90 -13.23 16.46
C LYS A 376 -8.15 -13.48 17.31
N ASN A 377 -9.17 -12.62 17.23
CA ASN A 377 -10.31 -12.62 18.13
C ASN A 377 -11.61 -12.44 17.36
N ASP A 378 -12.62 -13.27 17.67
CA ASP A 378 -13.93 -13.20 17.00
C ASP A 378 -14.96 -12.32 17.73
N LYS A 379 -14.77 -12.08 19.02
CA LYS A 379 -15.71 -11.31 19.86
C LYS A 379 -14.98 -10.12 20.49
N VAL A 380 -15.01 -8.98 19.80
CA VAL A 380 -14.20 -7.79 20.13
C VAL A 380 -15.10 -6.57 20.33
N ALA A 381 -14.81 -5.76 21.36
CA ALA A 381 -15.39 -4.44 21.56
C ALA A 381 -14.28 -3.40 21.72
N ILE A 382 -14.40 -2.27 20.99
CA ILE A 382 -13.36 -1.25 20.91
C ILE A 382 -13.96 0.12 21.24
N GLU A 383 -13.43 0.75 22.28
CA GLU A 383 -13.67 2.16 22.56
C GLU A 383 -12.80 3.01 21.63
N ALA A 384 -13.42 3.79 20.74
CA ALA A 384 -12.74 4.61 19.77
C ALA A 384 -13.39 6.01 19.67
N PRO A 385 -12.95 6.99 20.48
CA PRO A 385 -13.50 8.35 20.48
C PRO A 385 -13.33 9.06 19.12
N THR A 386 -12.31 8.71 18.37
CA THR A 386 -11.98 9.28 17.06
C THR A 386 -12.31 8.34 15.89
N LEU A 387 -13.18 7.35 16.09
CA LEU A 387 -13.53 6.30 15.14
C LEU A 387 -13.80 6.84 13.72
N PHE A 388 -14.69 7.81 13.59
CA PHE A 388 -15.06 8.42 12.32
C PHE A 388 -13.96 9.35 11.74
N LYS A 389 -13.17 9.96 12.62
CA LYS A 389 -12.05 10.81 12.19
C LYS A 389 -10.88 10.00 11.68
N ALA A 390 -10.66 8.82 12.25
CA ALA A 390 -9.67 7.87 11.81
C ALA A 390 -10.16 7.04 10.60
N HIS A 391 -11.44 7.16 10.24
CA HIS A 391 -12.09 6.44 9.15
C HIS A 391 -11.97 4.90 9.27
N ILE A 392 -12.10 4.37 10.47
CA ILE A 392 -12.01 2.93 10.77
C ILE A 392 -13.37 2.25 10.91
N GLU A 393 -14.47 2.93 10.54
CA GLU A 393 -15.85 2.44 10.66
C GLU A 393 -16.09 1.12 9.91
N TYR A 394 -15.32 0.83 8.89
CA TYR A 394 -15.42 -0.40 8.11
C TYR A 394 -14.98 -1.67 8.87
N LEU A 395 -14.29 -1.52 10.02
CA LEU A 395 -13.88 -2.62 10.90
C LEU A 395 -14.98 -3.07 11.85
N PHE A 396 -16.08 -2.34 11.93
CA PHE A 396 -17.11 -2.59 12.91
C PHE A 396 -18.38 -3.17 12.27
N LYS A 397 -18.88 -4.23 12.89
CA LYS A 397 -20.20 -4.80 12.60
C LYS A 397 -21.30 -3.87 13.07
N LYS A 398 -21.13 -3.29 14.27
CA LYS A 398 -22.02 -2.31 14.89
C LYS A 398 -21.22 -1.20 15.56
N ILE A 399 -21.77 -0.01 15.58
CA ILE A 399 -21.17 1.16 16.23
C ILE A 399 -22.20 1.75 17.20
N LEU A 400 -21.89 1.68 18.47
CA LEU A 400 -22.68 2.29 19.54
C LEU A 400 -22.24 3.74 19.71
N VAL A 401 -23.08 4.67 19.31
CA VAL A 401 -22.85 6.12 19.47
C VAL A 401 -23.56 6.55 20.73
N ILE A 402 -22.80 7.02 21.75
CA ILE A 402 -23.36 7.42 23.01
C ILE A 402 -23.72 8.89 22.95
N GLU A 403 -25.00 9.19 23.11
CA GLU A 403 -25.54 10.54 23.33
C GLU A 403 -25.70 10.81 24.80
N ILE A 404 -25.33 12.00 25.25
CA ILE A 404 -25.46 12.45 26.64
C ILE A 404 -25.88 13.92 26.67
N SER A 405 -26.75 14.31 27.61
CA SER A 405 -27.09 15.72 27.82
C SER A 405 -25.89 16.50 28.38
N GLU A 406 -25.80 17.78 28.06
CA GLU A 406 -24.72 18.65 28.56
C GLU A 406 -24.69 18.68 30.09
N GLU A 407 -25.84 18.71 30.74
CA GLU A 407 -25.97 18.68 32.21
C GLU A 407 -25.37 17.40 32.82
N GLN A 408 -25.74 16.25 32.25
CA GLN A 408 -25.22 14.95 32.72
C GLN A 408 -23.74 14.80 32.44
N GLN A 409 -23.28 15.29 31.28
CA GLN A 409 -21.86 15.29 30.93
C GLN A 409 -21.02 16.09 31.91
N ILE A 410 -21.46 17.30 32.24
CA ILE A 410 -20.80 18.17 33.22
C ILE A 410 -20.75 17.50 34.60
N LYS A 411 -21.86 16.87 35.02
CA LYS A 411 -21.93 16.11 36.28
C LYS A 411 -20.89 14.97 36.30
N ASN A 412 -20.81 14.21 35.22
CA ASN A 412 -19.86 13.10 35.10
C ASN A 412 -18.38 13.56 35.10
N LEU A 413 -18.10 14.69 34.45
CA LEU A 413 -16.74 15.27 34.40
C LEU A 413 -16.31 15.84 35.77
N LYS A 414 -17.22 16.51 36.48
CA LYS A 414 -16.97 16.99 37.86
C LYS A 414 -16.60 15.84 38.79
N ASN A 415 -17.33 14.73 38.73
CA ASN A 415 -17.08 13.56 39.57
C ASN A 415 -15.72 12.89 39.31
N ARG A 416 -15.08 13.16 38.12
CA ARG A 416 -13.77 12.65 37.75
C ARG A 416 -12.63 13.66 37.94
N ASN A 417 -12.91 14.87 38.47
CA ASN A 417 -11.95 15.99 38.51
C ASN A 417 -11.38 16.40 37.14
N ASP A 418 -12.09 16.15 36.06
CA ASP A 418 -11.71 16.45 34.71
C ASP A 418 -12.02 17.91 34.30
N ASN A 419 -11.24 18.44 33.35
CA ASN A 419 -11.33 19.82 32.94
C ASN A 419 -12.56 20.09 32.05
N ILE A 420 -13.56 20.84 32.56
CA ILE A 420 -14.87 21.09 31.93
C ILE A 420 -14.79 21.85 30.60
N LYS A 421 -13.68 22.55 30.30
CA LYS A 421 -13.48 23.29 29.02
C LYS A 421 -13.44 22.42 27.78
N LEU A 422 -13.29 21.10 27.93
CA LEU A 422 -13.24 20.12 26.83
C LEU A 422 -14.62 19.73 26.27
N SER A 423 -15.72 20.12 26.91
CA SER A 423 -17.08 19.63 26.58
C SER A 423 -17.75 20.28 25.36
N LYS A 424 -17.27 21.42 24.87
CA LYS A 424 -17.95 22.22 23.82
C LYS A 424 -17.85 21.71 22.37
N SER A 425 -17.33 20.52 22.13
CA SER A 425 -16.95 20.17 20.74
C SER A 425 -17.69 18.99 20.10
N LEU A 426 -18.81 18.47 20.58
CA LEU A 426 -19.25 17.17 20.06
C LEU A 426 -20.77 16.93 19.96
N ASN A 427 -21.54 17.84 19.41
CA ASN A 427 -22.73 17.44 18.66
C ASN A 427 -22.29 17.14 17.23
N LYS A 428 -21.93 15.90 16.93
CA LYS A 428 -21.58 15.45 15.59
C LYS A 428 -22.83 14.83 14.95
N ASP A 429 -23.14 15.31 13.76
CA ASP A 429 -24.07 14.65 12.85
C ASP A 429 -23.42 13.36 12.34
N TYR A 430 -24.06 12.22 12.59
CA TYR A 430 -23.64 10.90 12.12
C TYR A 430 -24.50 10.38 10.97
N SER A 431 -25.34 11.25 10.37
CA SER A 431 -26.27 10.89 9.29
C SER A 431 -25.58 10.44 7.99
N PHE A 432 -24.29 10.74 7.85
CA PHE A 432 -23.49 10.38 6.67
C PHE A 432 -23.05 8.91 6.63
N ILE A 433 -23.31 8.12 7.69
CA ILE A 433 -22.90 6.72 7.77
C ILE A 433 -24.14 5.84 7.59
N ASN A 434 -23.95 4.69 6.91
CA ASN A 434 -25.02 3.71 6.71
C ASN A 434 -25.73 3.43 8.04
N SER A 435 -27.03 3.73 8.11
CA SER A 435 -27.85 3.73 9.32
C SER A 435 -27.91 2.38 10.03
N ASP A 436 -27.75 1.28 9.31
CA ASP A 436 -27.91 -0.07 9.87
C ASP A 436 -26.82 -0.45 10.87
N LYS A 437 -25.60 0.09 10.68
CA LYS A 437 -24.47 -0.16 11.60
C LYS A 437 -24.50 0.70 12.85
N ILE A 438 -25.14 1.86 12.82
CA ILE A 438 -25.16 2.81 13.94
C ILE A 438 -26.35 2.56 14.83
N LYS A 439 -26.09 2.42 16.12
CA LYS A 439 -27.09 2.36 17.18
C LYS A 439 -26.82 3.47 18.17
N ILE A 440 -27.79 4.35 18.35
CA ILE A 440 -27.70 5.46 19.30
C ILE A 440 -28.08 4.96 20.67
N ILE A 441 -27.23 5.20 21.66
CA ILE A 441 -27.41 4.84 23.06
C ILE A 441 -27.50 6.11 23.89
N LYS A 442 -28.60 6.32 24.59
CA LYS A 442 -28.87 7.52 25.41
C LYS A 442 -28.38 7.31 26.83
N ALA A 443 -27.34 8.04 27.23
CA ALA A 443 -26.82 8.02 28.60
C ALA A 443 -27.58 9.01 29.49
N THR A 444 -28.49 8.49 30.30
CA THR A 444 -29.34 9.28 31.23
C THR A 444 -28.76 9.38 32.64
N GLY A 445 -27.66 8.68 32.93
CA GLY A 445 -27.07 8.56 34.26
C GLY A 445 -27.52 7.33 35.03
N ASP A 446 -28.48 6.58 34.50
CA ASP A 446 -28.91 5.27 34.99
C ASP A 446 -28.16 4.16 34.21
N PHE A 447 -27.43 3.31 34.95
CA PHE A 447 -26.62 2.24 34.37
C PHE A 447 -27.46 1.06 33.88
N ASP A 448 -28.56 0.73 34.59
CA ASP A 448 -29.41 -0.40 34.19
C ASP A 448 -30.07 -0.11 32.83
N SER A 449 -30.62 1.09 32.67
CA SER A 449 -31.18 1.55 31.41
C SER A 449 -30.13 1.63 30.30
N LEU A 450 -28.89 2.03 30.62
CA LEU A 450 -27.79 2.08 29.67
C LEU A 450 -27.42 0.68 29.16
N PHE A 451 -27.32 -0.29 30.06
CA PHE A 451 -26.97 -1.67 29.73
C PHE A 451 -28.07 -2.37 28.93
N GLU A 452 -29.35 -2.14 29.28
CA GLU A 452 -30.49 -2.67 28.53
C GLU A 452 -30.49 -2.18 27.07
N GLN A 453 -30.24 -0.89 26.84
CA GLN A 453 -30.12 -0.32 25.50
C GLN A 453 -28.96 -0.96 24.70
N VAL A 454 -27.78 -1.15 25.34
CA VAL A 454 -26.63 -1.80 24.73
C VAL A 454 -26.96 -3.23 24.35
N ASP A 455 -27.56 -3.99 25.27
CA ASP A 455 -27.90 -5.39 25.04
C ASP A 455 -28.91 -5.56 23.91
N LYS A 456 -29.94 -4.73 23.86
CA LYS A 456 -30.90 -4.69 22.74
C LYS A 456 -30.22 -4.37 21.43
N ALA A 457 -29.34 -3.36 21.42
CA ALA A 457 -28.62 -2.98 20.22
C ALA A 457 -27.68 -4.10 19.67
N LEU A 458 -27.24 -5.03 20.50
CA LEU A 458 -26.42 -6.16 20.10
C LEU A 458 -27.21 -7.31 19.46
N ILE A 459 -28.52 -7.44 19.80
CA ILE A 459 -29.40 -8.47 19.25
C ILE A 459 -29.95 -8.07 17.88
N ASP A 460 -30.30 -6.79 17.70
CA ASP A 460 -30.80 -6.22 16.44
C ASP A 460 -29.72 -6.11 15.39
#